data_167edbe782b260015c07fbcfb88017dd
#
_entry.id   167edbe782b260015c07fbcfb88017dd
#
_cell.length_a   1.000
_cell.length_b   1.000
_cell.length_c   1.000
_cell.angle_alpha   90.00
_cell.angle_beta   90.00
_cell.angle_gamma   90.00
#
_symmetry.space_group_name_H-M   'P 1'
#
loop_
_entity.id
_entity.type
_entity.pdbx_description
1 polymer ?
#
loop_
_entity_poly.entity_id
_entity_poly.type
_entity_poly.pdbx_seq_one_letter_code
_entity_poly.pdbx_strand_id
1 'polypeptide(L)'
;MIRAFALLFAAIAMLAGAGHAQAQNLFQPFFEDTRDIMGGGPGFFRPGMPSGSSPIPRTTVNFAGNFAPGTIYIDTAERRLYLVLGNGQAIRYGIGVGRDGFRWSGTHRVTAKKEWPSWTPPAQMLRRRPDLPRHMVGGIDNPLGARAIYLGSTLYRIHGSNEPETIGQAVSSGCFRMTNEDVTDLYSRVRIGTPVIVRN
;
A
#
# COMPACT_ATOMS: atom_id res chain seq x y z
N MET A 1 39.17 -70.89 -8.09
CA MET A 1 37.80 -70.61 -8.68
C MET A 1 37.40 -69.25 -8.25
N ILE A 2 37.70 -68.28 -9.09
CA ILE A 2 37.55 -66.86 -8.94
C ILE A 2 36.47 -66.46 -9.95
N ARG A 3 35.42 -65.80 -9.52
CA ARG A 3 34.58 -64.84 -10.32
C ARG A 3 33.19 -64.79 -9.71
N ALA A 4 32.88 -63.70 -8.99
CA ALA A 4 31.60 -63.02 -8.98
C ALA A 4 31.46 -62.10 -7.76
N PHE A 5 32.14 -60.96 -7.81
CA PHE A 5 31.79 -59.79 -6.96
C PHE A 5 32.22 -58.52 -7.67
N ALA A 6 31.46 -58.13 -8.61
CA ALA A 6 31.59 -56.79 -9.21
C ALA A 6 30.35 -56.49 -10.07
N LEU A 7 29.27 -56.02 -9.43
CA LEU A 7 28.14 -55.33 -10.05
C LEU A 7 27.09 -55.00 -8.98
N LEU A 8 27.39 -54.07 -8.10
CA LEU A 8 26.38 -53.43 -7.27
C LEU A 8 26.87 -52.10 -6.67
N PHE A 9 27.40 -51.22 -7.51
CA PHE A 9 27.73 -49.84 -7.09
C PHE A 9 27.52 -48.83 -8.25
N ALA A 10 26.34 -48.83 -8.86
CA ALA A 10 26.06 -47.85 -9.90
C ALA A 10 24.56 -47.48 -9.96
N ALA A 11 23.88 -47.33 -8.85
CA ALA A 11 22.45 -46.91 -8.85
C ALA A 11 22.02 -46.01 -7.67
N ILE A 12 22.91 -45.23 -7.05
CA ILE A 12 22.53 -44.27 -6.00
C ILE A 12 23.12 -42.87 -6.26
N ALA A 13 23.14 -42.42 -7.48
CA ALA A 13 23.65 -41.08 -7.78
C ALA A 13 22.71 -40.27 -8.72
N MET A 14 21.40 -40.54 -8.76
CA MET A 14 20.46 -39.76 -9.56
C MET A 14 19.12 -39.46 -8.86
N LEU A 15 19.15 -39.12 -7.58
CA LEU A 15 17.95 -38.65 -6.87
C LEU A 15 18.19 -37.43 -5.96
N ALA A 16 19.26 -36.69 -6.19
CA ALA A 16 19.58 -35.49 -5.42
C ALA A 16 19.45 -34.16 -6.22
N GLY A 17 18.81 -34.17 -7.40
CA GLY A 17 18.79 -33.01 -8.28
C GLY A 17 17.43 -32.34 -8.51
N ALA A 18 16.33 -32.85 -7.96
CA ALA A 18 15.00 -32.33 -8.29
C ALA A 18 14.27 -31.59 -7.12
N GLY A 19 14.89 -31.49 -5.95
CA GLY A 19 14.24 -30.94 -4.75
C GLY A 19 14.47 -29.45 -4.49
N HIS A 20 15.40 -28.79 -5.17
CA HIS A 20 15.77 -27.40 -4.85
C HIS A 20 15.12 -26.33 -5.74
N ALA A 21 14.53 -26.69 -6.87
CA ALA A 21 13.94 -25.73 -7.79
C ALA A 21 12.48 -25.38 -7.48
N GLN A 22 11.75 -26.19 -6.73
CA GLN A 22 10.35 -25.89 -6.38
C GLN A 22 10.17 -25.09 -5.08
N ALA A 23 11.16 -25.10 -4.18
CA ALA A 23 11.08 -24.32 -2.94
C ALA A 23 11.28 -22.80 -3.17
N GLN A 24 11.94 -22.41 -4.25
CA GLN A 24 12.17 -21.00 -4.56
C GLN A 24 10.94 -20.30 -5.19
N ASN A 25 10.07 -21.03 -5.88
CA ASN A 25 8.89 -20.45 -6.51
C ASN A 25 7.68 -20.28 -5.58
N LEU A 26 7.67 -20.92 -4.41
CA LEU A 26 6.60 -20.76 -3.41
C LEU A 26 6.77 -19.50 -2.55
N PHE A 27 7.96 -18.90 -2.54
CA PHE A 27 8.25 -17.69 -1.76
C PHE A 27 8.31 -16.41 -2.59
N GLN A 28 8.31 -16.50 -3.92
CA GLN A 28 8.41 -15.34 -4.79
C GLN A 28 7.26 -14.32 -4.66
N PRO A 29 5.99 -14.72 -4.46
CA PRO A 29 4.92 -13.74 -4.21
C PRO A 29 5.06 -13.00 -2.88
N PHE A 30 5.89 -13.50 -1.96
CA PHE A 30 6.08 -12.90 -0.65
C PHE A 30 7.21 -11.86 -0.59
N PHE A 31 8.13 -11.88 -1.56
CA PHE A 31 9.24 -10.93 -1.60
C PHE A 31 8.90 -9.58 -2.23
N GLU A 32 7.83 -9.50 -3.03
CA GLU A 32 7.36 -8.23 -3.60
C GLU A 32 6.73 -7.30 -2.58
N ASP A 33 6.26 -7.84 -1.43
CA ASP A 33 5.64 -7.06 -0.35
C ASP A 33 6.64 -6.16 0.41
N THR A 34 7.91 -6.29 0.14
CA THR A 34 8.98 -5.66 0.94
C THR A 34 9.52 -4.38 0.35
N ARG A 35 9.42 -4.24 -0.95
CA ARG A 35 9.77 -2.98 -1.62
C ARG A 35 8.82 -1.85 -1.26
N ASP A 36 7.61 -2.24 -0.84
CA ASP A 36 6.52 -1.32 -0.51
C ASP A 36 6.67 -0.60 0.83
N ILE A 37 7.61 -0.99 1.68
CA ILE A 37 7.69 -0.47 3.06
C ILE A 37 9.05 0.15 3.38
N MET A 38 10.11 -0.24 2.66
CA MET A 38 11.49 0.14 3.00
C MET A 38 12.23 0.89 1.86
N GLY A 39 11.52 1.37 0.84
CA GLY A 39 12.08 2.24 -0.20
C GLY A 39 13.31 1.64 -0.89
N GLY A 40 13.15 0.82 -1.90
CA GLY A 40 14.32 0.22 -2.57
C GLY A 40 14.04 -0.42 -3.93
N GLY A 41 12.92 -0.10 -4.57
CA GLY A 41 12.69 -0.47 -5.98
C GLY A 41 13.20 0.64 -6.92
N PRO A 42 13.61 0.32 -8.17
CA PRO A 42 13.83 1.35 -9.16
C PRO A 42 12.50 2.04 -9.43
N GLY A 43 12.29 3.20 -8.78
CA GLY A 43 11.14 4.05 -9.00
C GLY A 43 11.05 4.35 -10.49
N PHE A 44 9.84 4.33 -11.04
CA PHE A 44 9.57 4.90 -12.35
C PHE A 44 9.82 6.41 -12.26
N PHE A 45 11.09 6.79 -12.39
CA PHE A 45 11.48 8.18 -12.50
C PHE A 45 10.90 8.73 -13.80
N ARG A 46 9.84 9.52 -13.71
CA ARG A 46 9.40 10.37 -14.83
C ARG A 46 10.30 11.58 -14.86
N PRO A 47 11.20 11.70 -15.86
CA PRO A 47 12.04 12.89 -15.99
C PRO A 47 11.15 14.14 -16.08
N GLY A 48 11.42 15.14 -15.23
CA GLY A 48 10.69 16.42 -15.25
C GLY A 48 9.64 16.62 -14.16
N MET A 49 9.33 15.61 -13.31
CA MET A 49 8.50 15.87 -12.13
C MET A 49 9.35 16.32 -10.94
N PRO A 50 8.91 17.33 -10.17
CA PRO A 50 9.54 17.65 -8.90
C PRO A 50 9.54 16.44 -7.98
N SER A 51 10.64 16.21 -7.26
CA SER A 51 10.74 15.14 -6.27
C SER A 51 9.58 15.26 -5.27
N GLY A 52 8.82 14.17 -5.07
CA GLY A 52 7.70 14.13 -4.13
C GLY A 52 6.33 14.51 -4.71
N SER A 53 6.25 14.94 -5.98
CA SER A 53 4.96 15.25 -6.62
C SER A 53 4.18 13.98 -6.98
N SER A 54 2.85 14.07 -6.96
CA SER A 54 1.98 12.96 -7.35
C SER A 54 2.10 12.65 -8.84
N PRO A 55 2.26 11.36 -9.24
CA PRO A 55 2.15 10.94 -10.63
C PRO A 55 0.76 11.26 -11.23
N ILE A 56 -0.22 11.51 -10.36
CA ILE A 56 -1.60 11.83 -10.70
C ILE A 56 -1.96 13.14 -10.01
N PRO A 57 -1.85 14.28 -10.71
CA PRO A 57 -2.08 15.59 -10.13
C PRO A 57 -3.48 15.74 -9.54
N ARG A 58 -3.55 16.39 -8.39
CA ARG A 58 -4.80 16.84 -7.78
C ARG A 58 -5.51 17.85 -8.69
N THR A 59 -6.82 17.68 -8.88
CA THR A 59 -7.62 18.58 -9.71
C THR A 59 -9.09 18.60 -9.27
N THR A 60 -9.77 19.70 -9.49
CA THR A 60 -11.23 19.80 -9.36
C THR A 60 -11.88 19.20 -10.59
N VAL A 61 -12.90 18.35 -10.38
CA VAL A 61 -13.63 17.65 -11.44
C VAL A 61 -15.14 17.75 -11.21
N ASN A 62 -15.92 17.55 -12.28
CA ASN A 62 -17.34 17.28 -12.14
C ASN A 62 -17.53 15.90 -11.48
N PHE A 63 -18.42 15.82 -10.51
CA PHE A 63 -18.64 14.61 -9.72
C PHE A 63 -20.14 14.32 -9.62
N ALA A 64 -20.61 13.37 -10.41
CA ALA A 64 -22.01 12.96 -10.49
C ALA A 64 -22.36 11.97 -9.37
N GLY A 65 -22.34 12.42 -8.13
CA GLY A 65 -22.72 11.59 -6.97
C GLY A 65 -23.63 12.37 -6.03
N ASN A 66 -24.66 11.72 -5.49
CA ASN A 66 -25.54 12.33 -4.49
C ASN A 66 -24.93 12.16 -3.08
N PHE A 67 -23.82 12.83 -2.82
CA PHE A 67 -23.13 12.81 -1.53
C PHE A 67 -23.08 14.22 -0.94
N ALA A 68 -23.20 14.29 0.38
CA ALA A 68 -23.09 15.56 1.08
C ALA A 68 -21.70 16.18 0.92
N PRO A 69 -21.60 17.53 0.79
CA PRO A 69 -20.31 18.22 0.79
C PRO A 69 -19.45 17.82 1.99
N GLY A 70 -18.16 17.66 1.78
CA GLY A 70 -17.20 17.19 2.77
C GLY A 70 -17.08 15.66 2.86
N THR A 71 -17.91 14.87 2.17
CA THR A 71 -17.77 13.42 2.09
C THR A 71 -16.50 13.05 1.31
N ILE A 72 -15.76 12.07 1.82
CA ILE A 72 -14.69 11.42 1.09
C ILE A 72 -15.28 10.21 0.36
N TYR A 73 -15.11 10.14 -0.96
CA TYR A 73 -15.46 8.99 -1.77
C TYR A 73 -14.18 8.39 -2.36
N ILE A 74 -13.98 7.09 -2.20
CA ILE A 74 -12.81 6.37 -2.68
C ILE A 74 -13.27 5.30 -3.66
N ASP A 75 -12.75 5.37 -4.88
CA ASP A 75 -12.88 4.33 -5.89
C ASP A 75 -11.55 3.59 -6.01
N THR A 76 -11.53 2.33 -5.55
CA THR A 76 -10.30 1.53 -5.54
C THR A 76 -9.97 1.00 -6.93
N ALA A 77 -10.95 0.78 -7.80
CA ALA A 77 -10.74 0.35 -9.18
C ALA A 77 -10.08 1.46 -10.00
N GLU A 78 -10.56 2.69 -9.85
CA GLU A 78 -9.98 3.88 -10.49
C GLU A 78 -8.67 4.33 -9.82
N ARG A 79 -8.43 3.92 -8.57
CA ARG A 79 -7.32 4.40 -7.73
C ARG A 79 -7.38 5.90 -7.52
N ARG A 80 -8.59 6.38 -7.16
CA ARG A 80 -8.89 7.80 -6.95
C ARG A 80 -9.63 8.01 -5.64
N LEU A 81 -9.34 9.14 -5.03
CA LEU A 81 -10.07 9.68 -3.89
C LEU A 81 -10.70 10.99 -4.31
N TYR A 82 -11.95 11.18 -3.96
CA TYR A 82 -12.73 12.38 -4.23
C TYR A 82 -13.18 13.01 -2.92
N LEU A 83 -12.84 14.26 -2.70
CA LEU A 83 -13.43 15.08 -1.65
C LEU A 83 -14.58 15.89 -2.26
N VAL A 84 -15.80 15.55 -1.90
CA VAL A 84 -17.01 16.19 -2.42
C VAL A 84 -17.07 17.64 -1.95
N LEU A 85 -17.20 18.58 -2.89
CA LEU A 85 -17.32 20.02 -2.60
C LEU A 85 -18.76 20.50 -2.55
N GLY A 86 -19.69 19.79 -3.17
CA GLY A 86 -21.04 20.24 -3.49
C GLY A 86 -21.12 20.76 -4.92
N ASN A 87 -22.34 21.19 -5.33
CA ASN A 87 -22.61 21.72 -6.67
C ASN A 87 -22.09 20.83 -7.82
N GLY A 88 -22.13 19.51 -7.63
CA GLY A 88 -21.66 18.56 -8.64
C GLY A 88 -20.14 18.55 -8.85
N GLN A 89 -19.36 19.01 -7.89
CA GLN A 89 -17.89 19.07 -7.97
C GLN A 89 -17.22 18.29 -6.84
N ALA A 90 -16.01 17.82 -7.11
CA ALA A 90 -15.12 17.24 -6.12
C ALA A 90 -13.65 17.55 -6.43
N ILE A 91 -12.81 17.57 -5.40
CA ILE A 91 -11.37 17.51 -5.58
C ILE A 91 -10.99 16.04 -5.74
N ARG A 92 -10.37 15.70 -6.86
CA ARG A 92 -9.86 14.36 -7.16
C ARG A 92 -8.37 14.28 -6.86
N TYR A 93 -7.99 13.25 -6.10
CA TYR A 93 -6.60 12.91 -5.77
C TYR A 93 -6.24 11.54 -6.36
N GLY A 94 -4.97 11.37 -6.73
CA GLY A 94 -4.40 10.06 -6.98
C GLY A 94 -4.10 9.33 -5.67
N ILE A 95 -4.39 8.03 -5.61
CA ILE A 95 -4.09 7.21 -4.44
C ILE A 95 -3.46 5.88 -4.82
N GLY A 96 -2.58 5.36 -3.94
CA GLY A 96 -2.24 3.95 -3.92
C GLY A 96 -3.27 3.18 -3.09
N VAL A 97 -3.63 1.97 -3.52
CA VAL A 97 -4.69 1.15 -2.90
C VAL A 97 -4.19 -0.22 -2.49
N GLY A 98 -5.02 -1.00 -1.80
CA GLY A 98 -4.75 -2.39 -1.46
C GLY A 98 -4.48 -3.24 -2.71
N ARG A 99 -3.41 -4.06 -2.67
CA ARG A 99 -3.18 -5.09 -3.68
C ARG A 99 -4.27 -6.16 -3.64
N ASP A 100 -4.26 -7.07 -4.59
CA ASP A 100 -5.22 -8.16 -4.65
C ASP A 100 -5.28 -8.95 -3.33
N GLY A 101 -6.51 -9.25 -2.87
CA GLY A 101 -6.77 -9.85 -1.57
C GLY A 101 -6.77 -8.88 -0.37
N PHE A 102 -6.42 -7.60 -0.58
CA PHE A 102 -6.46 -6.55 0.45
C PHE A 102 -7.38 -5.39 0.09
N ARG A 103 -8.12 -5.50 -1.00
CA ARG A 103 -9.18 -4.53 -1.33
C ARG A 103 -10.37 -4.74 -0.42
N TRP A 104 -11.03 -3.66 -0.10
CA TRP A 104 -12.23 -3.68 0.71
C TRP A 104 -13.15 -2.53 0.30
N SER A 105 -14.44 -2.65 0.64
CA SER A 105 -15.45 -1.63 0.45
C SER A 105 -16.25 -1.43 1.73
N GLY A 106 -16.91 -0.30 1.86
CA GLY A 106 -17.74 0.00 3.03
C GLY A 106 -17.84 1.49 3.30
N THR A 107 -18.57 1.81 4.37
CA THR A 107 -18.77 3.17 4.85
C THR A 107 -18.19 3.32 6.25
N HIS A 108 -17.34 4.30 6.43
CA HIS A 108 -16.69 4.64 7.68
C HIS A 108 -16.81 6.14 7.97
N ARG A 109 -16.26 6.55 9.09
CA ARG A 109 -16.05 7.96 9.45
C ARG A 109 -14.60 8.15 9.86
N VAL A 110 -14.10 9.35 9.66
CA VAL A 110 -12.81 9.77 10.22
C VAL A 110 -12.94 9.76 11.75
N THR A 111 -12.11 8.99 12.44
CA THR A 111 -12.12 8.88 13.90
C THR A 111 -10.95 9.55 14.59
N ALA A 112 -9.83 9.69 13.89
CA ALA A 112 -8.66 10.39 14.37
C ALA A 112 -7.86 10.97 13.20
N LYS A 113 -7.06 11.99 13.53
CA LYS A 113 -6.13 12.65 12.60
C LYS A 113 -4.81 12.85 13.31
N LYS A 114 -3.68 12.53 12.66
CA LYS A 114 -2.35 12.71 13.24
C LYS A 114 -1.39 13.32 12.22
N GLU A 115 -0.58 14.24 12.70
CA GLU A 115 0.56 14.78 11.98
C GLU A 115 1.80 13.95 12.31
N TRP A 116 2.62 13.68 11.31
CA TRP A 116 3.82 12.87 11.43
C TRP A 116 3.64 11.67 12.35
N PRO A 117 2.69 10.76 12.03
CA PRO A 117 2.34 9.66 12.91
C PRO A 117 3.50 8.71 13.09
N SER A 118 3.67 8.16 14.29
CA SER A 118 4.52 6.98 14.46
C SER A 118 3.87 5.76 13.82
N TRP A 119 4.68 4.82 13.38
CA TRP A 119 4.24 3.58 12.77
C TRP A 119 4.67 2.38 13.60
N THR A 120 3.73 1.51 13.87
CA THR A 120 3.95 0.18 14.46
C THR A 120 3.37 -0.83 13.49
N PRO A 121 4.20 -1.69 12.86
CA PRO A 121 3.72 -2.72 11.96
C PRO A 121 2.69 -3.63 12.65
N PRO A 122 1.57 -3.97 11.99
CA PRO A 122 0.65 -4.97 12.52
C PRO A 122 1.34 -6.31 12.80
N ALA A 123 0.91 -7.03 13.83
CA ALA A 123 1.51 -8.31 14.21
C ALA A 123 1.56 -9.32 13.04
N GLN A 124 0.56 -9.31 12.16
CA GLN A 124 0.54 -10.16 10.96
C GLN A 124 1.65 -9.78 9.97
N MET A 125 1.99 -8.49 9.86
CA MET A 125 3.07 -8.02 9.01
C MET A 125 4.42 -8.44 9.59
N LEU A 126 4.63 -8.28 10.91
CA LEU A 126 5.84 -8.73 11.58
C LEU A 126 6.06 -10.25 11.51
N ARG A 127 4.99 -11.04 11.44
CA ARG A 127 5.12 -12.49 11.21
C ARG A 127 5.64 -12.82 9.81
N ARG A 128 5.23 -12.04 8.80
CA ARG A 128 5.70 -12.21 7.41
C ARG A 128 7.08 -11.58 7.20
N ARG A 129 7.38 -10.53 7.95
CA ARG A 129 8.59 -9.70 7.83
C ARG A 129 9.16 -9.42 9.22
N PRO A 130 9.86 -10.39 9.81
CA PRO A 130 10.45 -10.23 11.14
C PRO A 130 11.62 -9.23 11.20
N ASP A 131 12.16 -8.87 10.05
CA ASP A 131 13.20 -7.86 9.84
C ASP A 131 12.71 -6.41 9.96
N LEU A 132 11.41 -6.18 9.91
CA LEU A 132 10.85 -4.83 10.06
C LEU A 132 11.07 -4.28 11.47
N PRO A 133 11.30 -2.96 11.60
CA PRO A 133 11.37 -2.32 12.91
C PRO A 133 10.04 -2.50 13.65
N ARG A 134 10.09 -2.78 14.93
CA ARG A 134 8.89 -2.93 15.76
C ARG A 134 8.13 -1.62 15.98
N HIS A 135 8.82 -0.50 15.80
CA HIS A 135 8.27 0.85 15.90
C HIS A 135 9.14 1.83 15.12
N MET A 136 8.50 2.78 14.45
CA MET A 136 9.16 3.93 13.81
C MET A 136 8.50 5.22 14.31
N VAL A 137 9.31 6.17 14.74
CA VAL A 137 8.85 7.54 15.04
C VAL A 137 8.37 8.24 13.78
N GLY A 138 7.55 9.28 13.91
CA GLY A 138 7.14 10.10 12.77
C GLY A 138 8.34 10.79 12.14
N GLY A 139 8.35 10.85 10.80
CA GLY A 139 9.45 11.44 10.03
C GLY A 139 9.34 11.16 8.55
N ILE A 140 10.28 11.69 7.78
CA ILE A 140 10.27 11.59 6.32
C ILE A 140 10.45 10.15 5.82
N ASP A 141 11.16 9.32 6.57
CA ASP A 141 11.41 7.91 6.25
C ASP A 141 10.27 6.99 6.72
N ASN A 142 9.29 7.53 7.45
CA ASN A 142 8.17 6.76 7.96
C ASN A 142 7.17 6.47 6.83
N PRO A 143 6.74 5.20 6.63
CA PRO A 143 5.84 4.83 5.54
C PRO A 143 4.44 5.47 5.63
N LEU A 144 4.05 6.02 6.78
CA LEU A 144 2.79 6.77 6.92
C LEU A 144 2.90 8.25 6.47
N GLY A 145 4.11 8.72 6.20
CA GLY A 145 4.36 10.08 5.73
C GLY A 145 3.90 11.18 6.68
N ALA A 146 3.61 12.34 6.10
CA ALA A 146 3.37 13.58 6.85
C ALA A 146 2.05 13.58 7.66
N ARG A 147 1.02 12.86 7.23
CA ARG A 147 -0.32 12.87 7.85
C ARG A 147 -0.97 11.49 7.77
N ALA A 148 -1.79 11.16 8.78
CA ALA A 148 -2.67 10.01 8.75
C ALA A 148 -4.09 10.38 9.23
N ILE A 149 -5.09 9.88 8.51
CA ILE A 149 -6.52 10.01 8.74
C ILE A 149 -7.06 8.61 8.98
N TYR A 150 -7.53 8.33 10.20
CA TYR A 150 -7.95 7.00 10.65
C TYR A 150 -9.42 6.76 10.34
N LEU A 151 -9.77 5.54 9.93
CA LEU A 151 -11.10 5.17 9.44
C LEU A 151 -11.81 4.21 10.41
N GLY A 152 -12.79 4.73 11.16
CA GLY A 152 -13.57 3.94 12.11
C GLY A 152 -12.69 3.29 13.19
N SER A 153 -13.09 2.10 13.61
CA SER A 153 -12.32 1.23 14.53
C SER A 153 -11.39 0.26 13.79
N THR A 154 -11.16 0.49 12.50
CA THR A 154 -10.35 -0.38 11.65
C THR A 154 -8.87 -0.07 11.76
N LEU A 155 -8.05 -0.93 11.14
CA LEU A 155 -6.62 -0.66 10.94
C LEU A 155 -6.36 0.22 9.70
N TYR A 156 -7.40 0.55 8.93
CA TYR A 156 -7.27 1.28 7.67
C TYR A 156 -7.12 2.79 7.90
N ARG A 157 -6.34 3.40 7.01
CA ARG A 157 -6.01 4.83 7.06
C ARG A 157 -5.91 5.38 5.64
N ILE A 158 -6.15 6.68 5.52
CA ILE A 158 -5.66 7.49 4.41
C ILE A 158 -4.41 8.18 4.95
N HIS A 159 -3.26 8.02 4.30
CA HIS A 159 -2.00 8.53 4.84
C HIS A 159 -1.03 8.97 3.74
N GLY A 160 -0.02 9.73 4.12
CA GLY A 160 1.09 10.08 3.25
C GLY A 160 1.97 8.89 2.90
N SER A 161 3.05 9.12 2.18
CA SER A 161 3.99 8.07 1.83
C SER A 161 5.40 8.65 1.67
N ASN A 162 6.40 7.86 2.03
CA ASN A 162 7.79 8.07 1.65
C ASN A 162 8.09 7.55 0.23
N GLU A 163 7.10 6.93 -0.44
CA GLU A 163 7.18 6.33 -1.78
C GLU A 163 6.12 6.96 -2.72
N PRO A 164 6.28 8.24 -3.12
CA PRO A 164 5.28 8.96 -3.92
C PRO A 164 5.02 8.32 -5.30
N GLU A 165 5.98 7.57 -5.85
CA GLU A 165 5.85 6.83 -7.10
C GLU A 165 4.83 5.70 -7.05
N THR A 166 4.45 5.22 -5.85
CA THR A 166 3.45 4.17 -5.67
C THR A 166 2.01 4.68 -5.79
N ILE A 167 1.81 5.98 -5.93
CA ILE A 167 0.49 6.56 -6.15
C ILE A 167 -0.04 6.15 -7.54
N GLY A 168 -1.27 5.66 -7.57
CA GLY A 168 -1.88 5.06 -8.75
C GLY A 168 -1.63 3.55 -8.87
N GLN A 169 -0.98 2.94 -7.89
CA GLN A 169 -0.69 1.49 -7.88
C GLN A 169 -1.49 0.75 -6.80
N ALA A 170 -1.61 -0.58 -6.96
CA ALA A 170 -2.25 -1.47 -6.00
C ALA A 170 -1.16 -2.23 -5.21
N VAL A 171 -0.63 -1.61 -4.15
CA VAL A 171 0.58 -2.08 -3.45
C VAL A 171 0.39 -2.22 -1.93
N SER A 172 -0.62 -1.62 -1.34
CA SER A 172 -0.78 -1.58 0.12
C SER A 172 -1.48 -2.82 0.70
N SER A 173 -1.45 -2.95 2.01
CA SER A 173 -2.22 -3.94 2.76
C SER A 173 -3.62 -3.41 3.18
N GLY A 174 -4.25 -2.58 2.32
CA GLY A 174 -5.61 -2.08 2.48
C GLY A 174 -5.72 -0.60 2.89
N CYS A 175 -4.63 0.07 3.27
CA CYS A 175 -4.62 1.51 3.47
C CYS A 175 -4.56 2.27 2.14
N PHE A 176 -4.94 3.55 2.16
CA PHE A 176 -4.91 4.44 1.00
C PHE A 176 -3.71 5.37 1.13
N ARG A 177 -2.76 5.22 0.20
CA ARG A 177 -1.54 6.04 0.15
C ARG A 177 -1.79 7.29 -0.67
N MET A 178 -1.24 8.40 -0.25
CA MET A 178 -1.20 9.67 -0.97
C MET A 178 0.21 10.23 -0.94
N THR A 179 0.53 11.18 -1.81
CA THR A 179 1.73 11.97 -1.58
C THR A 179 1.62 12.77 -0.29
N ASN A 180 2.73 13.17 0.30
CA ASN A 180 2.73 14.01 1.50
C ASN A 180 2.05 15.36 1.27
N GLU A 181 2.17 15.93 0.08
CA GLU A 181 1.48 17.15 -0.32
C GLU A 181 -0.04 16.97 -0.35
N ASP A 182 -0.51 15.93 -1.06
CA ASP A 182 -1.94 15.69 -1.22
C ASP A 182 -2.64 15.30 0.08
N VAL A 183 -1.99 14.47 0.91
CA VAL A 183 -2.57 14.12 2.21
C VAL A 183 -2.61 15.31 3.16
N THR A 184 -1.66 16.23 3.06
CA THR A 184 -1.64 17.47 3.85
C THR A 184 -2.80 18.40 3.44
N ASP A 185 -3.04 18.53 2.14
CA ASP A 185 -4.19 19.27 1.63
C ASP A 185 -5.52 18.63 2.07
N LEU A 186 -5.70 17.32 1.87
CA LEU A 186 -6.90 16.61 2.31
C LEU A 186 -7.11 16.73 3.82
N TYR A 187 -6.04 16.56 4.60
CA TYR A 187 -6.05 16.66 6.05
C TYR A 187 -6.55 18.03 6.54
N SER A 188 -6.17 19.11 5.89
CA SER A 188 -6.62 20.46 6.26
C SER A 188 -8.12 20.68 6.02
N ARG A 189 -8.72 19.95 5.07
CA ARG A 189 -10.12 20.10 4.64
C ARG A 189 -11.08 19.20 5.40
N VAL A 190 -10.63 18.09 5.98
CA VAL A 190 -11.48 17.10 6.65
C VAL A 190 -11.39 17.19 8.16
N ARG A 191 -12.44 16.75 8.84
CA ARG A 191 -12.56 16.76 10.30
C ARG A 191 -12.95 15.37 10.83
N ILE A 192 -12.78 15.16 12.14
CA ILE A 192 -13.31 13.98 12.81
C ILE A 192 -14.83 13.94 12.58
N GLY A 193 -15.37 12.77 12.28
CA GLY A 193 -16.76 12.57 11.88
C GLY A 193 -17.01 12.63 10.37
N THR A 194 -16.06 13.13 9.55
CA THR A 194 -16.18 13.14 8.07
C THR A 194 -16.57 11.76 7.54
N PRO A 195 -17.66 11.64 6.74
CA PRO A 195 -18.03 10.37 6.12
C PRO A 195 -16.99 9.94 5.08
N VAL A 196 -16.70 8.63 5.05
CA VAL A 196 -15.78 8.00 4.09
C VAL A 196 -16.47 6.80 3.47
N ILE A 197 -16.66 6.82 2.17
CA ILE A 197 -17.30 5.76 1.39
C ILE A 197 -16.25 5.16 0.47
N VAL A 198 -16.06 3.84 0.59
CA VAL A 198 -15.10 3.08 -0.22
C VAL A 198 -15.84 2.13 -1.13
N ARG A 199 -15.52 2.16 -2.40
CA ARG A 199 -16.03 1.29 -3.46
C ARG A 199 -14.88 0.56 -4.15
N ASN A 200 -15.19 -0.65 -4.61
CA ASN A 200 -14.34 -1.48 -5.47
C ASN A 200 -14.82 -1.43 -6.90
#